data_3499936ce286dad72723be076ecce8c2
#
_entry.id   3499936ce286dad72723be076ecce8c2
#
_cell.length_a   1.000
_cell.length_b   1.000
_cell.length_c   1.000
_cell.angle_alpha   90.00
_cell.angle_beta   90.00
_cell.angle_gamma   90.00
#
_symmetry.space_group_name_H-M   'P 1'
#
loop_
_entity.id
_entity.type
_entity.pdbx_description
1 polymer ?
#
loop_
_entity_poly.entity_id
_entity_poly.type
_entity_poly.pdbx_seq_one_letter_code
_entity_poly.pdbx_strand_id
1 'polypeptide(L)'
;MAEQQNIPPDNLHDDLVELPLFPLNVVLYPGMVLPLHIFEERYKALMGDCIEREEPFGVVLIKEGPEVGGPAEPFAIGTSARITTVDRLEDGRMNLLTSGGEKFETVEVTQQVPHLVGRVRYLEDLPGEDRPALVTEVGEQYTIFLRNLSSLSGGWAANAQIPQEPISLAYGVASNLDLPRPIRQELLELATAMERLERLLPLLKRGNGILLEQVELRNPFKGPRLN
;
A
#
# COMPACT_ATOMS: atom_id res chain seq x y z
N MET A 1 -26.61 -38.46 -22.61
CA MET A 1 -26.28 -38.63 -21.20
C MET A 1 -24.99 -37.86 -20.95
N ALA A 2 -25.11 -36.68 -20.37
CA ALA A 2 -23.94 -35.85 -20.02
C ALA A 2 -23.55 -36.19 -18.58
N GLU A 3 -22.35 -36.72 -18.40
CA GLU A 3 -21.75 -36.91 -17.08
C GLU A 3 -21.52 -35.55 -16.41
N GLN A 4 -22.27 -35.28 -15.37
CA GLN A 4 -21.97 -34.19 -14.43
C GLN A 4 -20.72 -34.61 -13.65
N GLN A 5 -19.58 -33.97 -13.95
CA GLN A 5 -18.41 -34.03 -13.09
C GLN A 5 -18.74 -33.31 -11.77
N ASN A 6 -18.87 -34.11 -10.75
CA ASN A 6 -19.02 -33.71 -9.37
C ASN A 6 -17.66 -33.19 -8.88
N ILE A 7 -17.48 -31.86 -8.82
CA ILE A 7 -16.31 -31.24 -8.22
C ILE A 7 -16.52 -31.30 -6.70
N PRO A 8 -15.63 -31.94 -5.95
CA PRO A 8 -15.77 -32.00 -4.48
C PRO A 8 -15.55 -30.59 -3.86
N PRO A 9 -16.34 -30.21 -2.83
CA PRO A 9 -16.30 -28.86 -2.23
C PRO A 9 -15.19 -28.66 -1.19
N ASP A 10 -14.03 -29.33 -1.26
CA ASP A 10 -13.14 -29.45 -0.10
C ASP A 10 -11.71 -28.93 -0.30
N ASN A 11 -11.43 -28.06 -1.31
CA ASN A 11 -10.07 -27.51 -1.50
C ASN A 11 -9.93 -26.02 -1.09
N LEU A 12 -10.89 -25.43 -0.38
CA LEU A 12 -10.83 -24.01 0.04
C LEU A 12 -9.93 -23.76 1.26
N HIS A 13 -9.42 -24.77 1.91
CA HIS A 13 -8.59 -24.65 3.12
C HIS A 13 -7.09 -24.87 2.89
N ASP A 14 -6.69 -25.42 1.76
CA ASP A 14 -5.26 -25.80 1.51
C ASP A 14 -4.32 -24.62 1.23
N ASP A 15 -4.86 -23.42 0.91
CA ASP A 15 -4.07 -22.24 0.55
C ASP A 15 -4.00 -21.16 1.66
N LEU A 16 -4.46 -21.48 2.87
CA LEU A 16 -4.43 -20.52 4.00
C LEU A 16 -3.11 -20.61 4.77
N VAL A 17 -2.50 -19.45 4.97
CA VAL A 17 -1.25 -19.30 5.73
C VAL A 17 -1.52 -18.53 7.03
N GLU A 18 -0.89 -18.93 8.12
CA GLU A 18 -0.87 -18.11 9.34
C GLU A 18 0.07 -16.91 9.16
N LEU A 19 -0.44 -15.71 9.43
CA LEU A 19 0.31 -14.47 9.30
C LEU A 19 0.10 -13.62 10.55
N PRO A 20 1.18 -13.20 11.25
CA PRO A 20 1.07 -12.21 12.30
C PRO A 20 0.60 -10.88 11.71
N LEU A 21 -0.41 -10.23 12.33
CA LEU A 21 -1.01 -9.02 11.83
C LEU A 21 -0.63 -7.81 12.68
N PHE A 22 -0.29 -6.73 12.00
CA PHE A 22 0.03 -5.44 12.60
C PHE A 22 -0.99 -4.39 12.14
N PRO A 23 -2.03 -4.13 12.95
CA PRO A 23 -3.03 -3.10 12.68
C PRO A 23 -2.44 -1.71 12.82
N LEU A 24 -2.61 -0.89 11.79
CA LEU A 24 -2.10 0.48 11.72
C LEU A 24 -3.16 1.44 11.14
N ASN A 25 -2.96 2.73 11.36
CA ASN A 25 -3.73 3.79 10.72
C ASN A 25 -3.18 4.18 9.33
N VAL A 26 -2.54 3.23 8.65
CA VAL A 26 -1.99 3.41 7.31
C VAL A 26 -2.34 2.21 6.42
N VAL A 27 -2.55 2.47 5.14
CA VAL A 27 -2.68 1.42 4.12
C VAL A 27 -1.32 1.24 3.45
N LEU A 28 -0.80 0.02 3.52
CA LEU A 28 0.41 -0.38 2.81
C LEU A 28 0.02 -0.94 1.44
N TYR A 29 0.68 -0.47 0.39
CA TYR A 29 0.52 -1.03 -0.95
C TYR A 29 1.71 -1.94 -1.31
N PRO A 30 1.53 -2.92 -2.20
CA PRO A 30 2.63 -3.67 -2.80
C PRO A 30 3.72 -2.74 -3.36
N GLY A 31 4.99 -3.03 -3.02
CA GLY A 31 6.15 -2.21 -3.40
C GLY A 31 6.36 -0.92 -2.62
N MET A 32 5.42 -0.51 -1.76
CA MET A 32 5.55 0.69 -0.94
C MET A 32 6.53 0.47 0.21
N VAL A 33 7.40 1.45 0.48
CA VAL A 33 8.26 1.46 1.65
C VAL A 33 7.51 2.06 2.85
N LEU A 34 7.54 1.38 3.99
CA LEU A 34 6.91 1.83 5.22
C LEU A 34 7.94 1.85 6.36
N PRO A 35 8.32 3.03 6.87
CA PRO A 35 9.11 3.14 8.09
C PRO A 35 8.21 2.90 9.31
N LEU A 36 8.68 2.11 10.27
CA LEU A 36 7.98 1.78 11.50
C LEU A 36 8.85 2.09 12.72
N HIS A 37 8.25 2.63 13.77
CA HIS A 37 8.86 2.77 15.08
C HIS A 37 8.17 1.84 16.07
N ILE A 38 8.86 0.79 16.50
CA ILE A 38 8.32 -0.27 17.35
C ILE A 38 8.70 -0.02 18.81
N PHE A 39 7.71 0.23 19.66
CA PHE A 39 7.90 0.56 21.07
C PHE A 39 7.04 -0.30 22.03
N GLU A 40 5.91 -0.84 21.57
CA GLU A 40 5.06 -1.71 22.38
C GLU A 40 5.67 -3.12 22.51
N GLU A 41 5.70 -3.70 23.72
CA GLU A 41 6.30 -5.01 23.98
C GLU A 41 5.73 -6.13 23.11
N ARG A 42 4.40 -6.13 22.88
CA ARG A 42 3.75 -7.12 22.02
C ARG A 42 4.25 -7.08 20.57
N TYR A 43 4.57 -5.90 20.07
CA TYR A 43 5.08 -5.73 18.71
C TYR A 43 6.60 -5.87 18.63
N LYS A 44 7.34 -5.62 19.73
CA LYS A 44 8.75 -5.97 19.81
C LYS A 44 8.95 -7.48 19.70
N ALA A 45 8.08 -8.26 20.36
CA ALA A 45 8.10 -9.73 20.27
C ALA A 45 7.77 -10.18 18.84
N LEU A 46 6.65 -9.70 18.26
CA LEU A 46 6.26 -10.01 16.88
C LEU A 46 7.39 -9.73 15.90
N MET A 47 7.93 -8.49 15.92
CA MET A 47 8.99 -8.10 14.99
C MET A 47 10.29 -8.87 15.25
N GLY A 48 10.58 -9.22 16.49
CA GLY A 48 11.71 -10.09 16.86
C GLY A 48 11.61 -11.44 16.18
N ASP A 49 10.44 -12.09 16.26
CA ASP A 49 10.19 -13.38 15.62
C ASP A 49 10.27 -13.29 14.10
N CYS A 50 9.70 -12.25 13.50
CA CYS A 50 9.77 -12.03 12.05
C CYS A 50 11.21 -11.79 11.56
N ILE A 51 12.03 -11.08 12.33
CA ILE A 51 13.46 -10.85 12.00
C ILE A 51 14.24 -12.16 12.10
N GLU A 52 14.04 -12.93 13.17
CA GLU A 52 14.79 -14.17 13.41
C GLU A 52 14.48 -15.25 12.35
N ARG A 53 13.21 -15.32 11.90
CA ARG A 53 12.75 -16.31 10.91
C ARG A 53 12.80 -15.83 9.49
N GLU A 54 13.12 -14.55 9.25
CA GLU A 54 13.03 -13.91 7.93
C GLU A 54 11.64 -14.01 7.30
N GLU A 55 10.60 -14.07 8.16
CA GLU A 55 9.20 -14.18 7.75
C GLU A 55 8.51 -12.82 7.64
N PRO A 56 7.52 -12.68 6.74
CA PRO A 56 6.72 -11.48 6.64
C PRO A 56 5.70 -11.38 7.77
N PHE A 57 5.17 -10.18 7.96
CA PHE A 57 3.96 -9.91 8.75
C PHE A 57 2.93 -9.17 7.88
N GLY A 58 1.66 -9.16 8.30
CA GLY A 58 0.59 -8.46 7.59
C GLY A 58 0.35 -7.07 8.16
N VAL A 59 0.33 -6.05 7.31
CA VAL A 59 -0.15 -4.72 7.66
C VAL A 59 -1.59 -4.58 7.23
N VAL A 60 -2.46 -4.24 8.18
CA VAL A 60 -3.91 -4.06 7.98
C VAL A 60 -4.36 -2.70 8.50
N LEU A 61 -5.21 -2.00 7.74
CA LEU A 61 -5.81 -0.76 8.21
C LEU A 61 -6.77 -1.04 9.36
N ILE A 62 -6.70 -0.24 10.42
CA ILE A 62 -7.67 -0.26 11.52
C ILE A 62 -9.01 0.29 11.01
N LYS A 63 -10.06 -0.52 11.17
CA LYS A 63 -11.45 -0.14 10.89
C LYS A 63 -12.08 0.53 12.11
N GLU A 64 -11.91 -0.09 13.28
CA GLU A 64 -12.39 0.42 14.57
C GLU A 64 -11.37 0.14 15.69
N GLY A 65 -11.33 1.02 16.68
CA GLY A 65 -10.44 0.89 17.84
C GLY A 65 -9.17 1.73 17.75
N PRO A 66 -8.35 1.71 18.82
CA PRO A 66 -7.12 2.47 18.91
C PRO A 66 -5.95 1.75 18.23
N GLU A 67 -4.98 2.51 17.72
CA GLU A 67 -3.73 1.97 17.18
C GLU A 67 -2.78 1.50 18.28
N VAL A 68 -2.82 2.15 19.44
CA VAL A 68 -1.93 1.88 20.57
C VAL A 68 -2.72 1.44 21.80
N GLY A 69 -2.24 0.41 22.47
CA GLY A 69 -2.67 0.03 23.84
C GLY A 69 -4.00 -0.71 23.95
N GLY A 70 -4.72 -0.99 22.86
CA GLY A 70 -6.01 -1.69 22.89
C GLY A 70 -6.22 -2.67 21.74
N PRO A 71 -7.33 -3.43 21.78
CA PRO A 71 -7.74 -4.25 20.66
C PRO A 71 -8.23 -3.33 19.52
N ALA A 72 -7.86 -3.68 18.31
CA ALA A 72 -8.32 -3.01 17.09
C ALA A 72 -9.01 -4.04 16.18
N GLU A 73 -10.11 -3.64 15.54
CA GLU A 73 -10.75 -4.39 14.48
C GLU A 73 -10.15 -3.92 13.14
N PRO A 74 -9.41 -4.77 12.42
CA PRO A 74 -8.83 -4.40 11.13
C PRO A 74 -9.80 -4.63 9.99
N PHE A 75 -9.53 -4.00 8.84
CA PHE A 75 -10.07 -4.44 7.56
C PHE A 75 -9.55 -5.84 7.20
N ALA A 76 -10.34 -6.59 6.44
CA ALA A 76 -9.95 -7.95 6.03
C ALA A 76 -8.81 -7.94 5.01
N ILE A 77 -8.79 -6.95 4.09
CA ILE A 77 -7.76 -6.83 3.07
C ILE A 77 -6.57 -6.00 3.60
N GLY A 78 -5.38 -6.60 3.51
CA GLY A 78 -4.12 -5.99 3.88
C GLY A 78 -3.00 -6.32 2.91
N THR A 79 -1.78 -5.94 3.26
CA THR A 79 -0.57 -6.22 2.48
C THR A 79 0.50 -6.80 3.39
N SER A 80 1.12 -7.90 2.96
CA SER A 80 2.28 -8.46 3.66
C SER A 80 3.44 -7.47 3.63
N ALA A 81 4.26 -7.47 4.67
CA ALA A 81 5.42 -6.61 4.79
C ALA A 81 6.66 -7.41 5.12
N ARG A 82 7.76 -7.15 4.42
CA ARG A 82 9.09 -7.71 4.73
C ARG A 82 9.97 -6.64 5.34
N ILE A 83 10.67 -6.98 6.41
CA ILE A 83 11.63 -6.09 7.05
C ILE A 83 12.90 -6.05 6.20
N THR A 84 13.29 -4.85 5.77
CA THR A 84 14.49 -4.64 4.94
C THR A 84 15.66 -4.05 5.71
N THR A 85 15.38 -3.29 6.77
CA THR A 85 16.40 -2.68 7.63
C THR A 85 15.93 -2.68 9.07
N VAL A 86 16.83 -2.97 9.98
CA VAL A 86 16.60 -2.98 11.43
C VAL A 86 17.63 -2.08 12.11
N ASP A 87 17.15 -1.08 12.84
CA ASP A 87 17.93 -0.25 13.73
C ASP A 87 17.41 -0.45 15.17
N ARG A 88 18.21 -1.09 16.05
CA ARG A 88 17.86 -1.39 17.43
C ARG A 88 18.35 -0.27 18.35
N LEU A 89 17.44 0.29 19.13
CA LEU A 89 17.76 1.33 20.11
C LEU A 89 18.14 0.71 21.47
N GLU A 90 18.90 1.45 22.29
CA GLU A 90 19.42 0.98 23.60
C GLU A 90 18.30 0.56 24.59
N ASP A 91 17.11 1.15 24.46
CA ASP A 91 15.93 0.86 25.32
C ASP A 91 15.06 -0.28 24.75
N GLY A 92 15.56 -1.02 23.77
CA GLY A 92 14.86 -2.15 23.14
C GLY A 92 13.80 -1.75 22.11
N ARG A 93 13.57 -0.46 21.84
CA ARG A 93 12.78 -0.02 20.71
C ARG A 93 13.50 -0.31 19.40
N MET A 94 12.76 -0.35 18.29
CA MET A 94 13.34 -0.60 16.98
C MET A 94 12.78 0.38 15.96
N ASN A 95 13.65 0.89 15.08
CA ASN A 95 13.25 1.52 13.84
C ASN A 95 13.43 0.51 12.71
N LEU A 96 12.37 0.29 11.97
CA LEU A 96 12.36 -0.67 10.87
C LEU A 96 12.07 0.06 9.56
N LEU A 97 12.73 -0.35 8.47
CA LEU A 97 12.21 -0.11 7.13
C LEU A 97 11.60 -1.41 6.64
N THR A 98 10.40 -1.33 6.09
CA THR A 98 9.71 -2.47 5.54
C THR A 98 9.28 -2.18 4.10
N SER A 99 9.11 -3.24 3.31
CA SER A 99 8.60 -3.17 1.95
C SER A 99 7.30 -3.97 1.85
N GLY A 100 6.27 -3.38 1.26
CA GLY A 100 5.02 -4.06 0.95
C GLY A 100 5.24 -5.18 -0.05
N GLY A 101 4.73 -6.34 0.28
CA GLY A 101 4.74 -7.54 -0.55
C GLY A 101 3.39 -7.76 -1.23
N GLU A 102 2.84 -8.96 -1.06
CA GLU A 102 1.59 -9.38 -1.69
C GLU A 102 0.38 -8.93 -0.88
N LYS A 103 -0.70 -8.62 -1.58
CA LYS A 103 -2.02 -8.39 -1.01
C LYS A 103 -2.60 -9.69 -0.46
N PHE A 104 -3.33 -9.60 0.65
CA PHE A 104 -4.00 -10.76 1.24
C PHE A 104 -5.37 -10.41 1.80
N GLU A 105 -6.18 -11.43 1.98
CA GLU A 105 -7.44 -11.40 2.72
C GLU A 105 -7.32 -12.20 4.02
N THR A 106 -7.67 -11.60 5.14
CA THR A 106 -7.81 -12.28 6.42
C THR A 106 -9.14 -13.01 6.45
N VAL A 107 -9.09 -14.34 6.41
CA VAL A 107 -10.28 -15.21 6.42
C VAL A 107 -10.76 -15.43 7.86
N GLU A 108 -9.83 -15.58 8.79
CA GLU A 108 -10.11 -15.82 10.20
C GLU A 108 -9.02 -15.23 11.09
N VAL A 109 -9.40 -14.65 12.22
CA VAL A 109 -8.46 -14.26 13.28
C VAL A 109 -8.33 -15.41 14.27
N THR A 110 -7.15 -16.03 14.33
CA THR A 110 -6.87 -17.20 15.18
C THR A 110 -6.33 -16.83 16.55
N GLN A 111 -5.72 -15.66 16.67
CA GLN A 111 -5.18 -15.14 17.93
C GLN A 111 -5.41 -13.64 18.03
N GLN A 112 -5.71 -13.17 19.25
CA GLN A 112 -5.85 -11.73 19.53
C GLN A 112 -4.77 -11.19 20.47
N VAL A 113 -4.20 -12.04 21.32
CA VAL A 113 -3.23 -11.65 22.36
C VAL A 113 -2.01 -12.57 22.28
N PRO A 114 -0.78 -12.07 22.41
CA PRO A 114 -0.39 -10.68 22.68
C PRO A 114 -0.54 -9.75 21.46
N HIS A 115 -0.55 -10.28 20.26
CA HIS A 115 -0.80 -9.60 18.99
C HIS A 115 -1.77 -10.41 18.12
N LEU A 116 -2.33 -9.79 17.10
CA LEU A 116 -3.22 -10.48 16.17
C LEU A 116 -2.44 -11.49 15.33
N VAL A 117 -3.04 -12.67 15.11
CA VAL A 117 -2.63 -13.62 14.07
C VAL A 117 -3.87 -13.99 13.27
N GLY A 118 -3.76 -13.99 11.96
CA GLY A 118 -4.84 -14.36 11.06
C GLY A 118 -4.44 -15.52 10.16
N ARG A 119 -5.43 -16.33 9.78
CA ARG A 119 -5.33 -17.23 8.63
C ARG A 119 -5.70 -16.40 7.40
N VAL A 120 -4.74 -16.24 6.50
CA VAL A 120 -4.86 -15.36 5.36
C VAL A 120 -4.77 -16.14 4.05
N ARG A 121 -5.43 -15.62 3.03
CA ARG A 121 -5.29 -16.04 1.65
C ARG A 121 -4.59 -14.92 0.89
N TYR A 122 -3.48 -15.22 0.23
CA TYR A 122 -2.85 -14.27 -0.68
C TYR A 122 -3.72 -14.06 -1.91
N LEU A 123 -3.80 -12.81 -2.36
CA LEU A 123 -4.63 -12.40 -3.48
C LEU A 123 -3.74 -11.99 -4.64
N GLU A 124 -3.99 -12.57 -5.79
CA GLU A 124 -3.33 -12.15 -7.03
C GLU A 124 -3.89 -10.82 -7.51
N ASP A 125 -3.01 -9.88 -7.83
CA ASP A 125 -3.40 -8.67 -8.54
C ASP A 125 -3.49 -8.95 -10.04
N LEU A 126 -4.66 -8.73 -10.62
CA LEU A 126 -4.89 -8.94 -12.03
C LEU A 126 -4.69 -7.63 -12.80
N PRO A 127 -4.14 -7.67 -14.02
CA PRO A 127 -4.01 -6.46 -14.84
C PRO A 127 -5.38 -5.88 -15.23
N GLY A 128 -6.39 -6.75 -15.43
CA GLY A 128 -7.70 -6.36 -15.96
C GLY A 128 -7.72 -6.31 -17.48
N GLU A 129 -8.76 -5.69 -18.05
CA GLU A 129 -8.92 -5.52 -19.50
C GLU A 129 -7.80 -4.64 -20.07
N ASP A 130 -7.25 -5.00 -21.24
CA ASP A 130 -6.18 -4.23 -21.87
C ASP A 130 -6.67 -2.86 -22.36
N ARG A 131 -6.19 -1.79 -21.71
CA ARG A 131 -6.56 -0.39 -21.98
C ARG A 131 -5.33 0.50 -22.07
N PRO A 132 -4.54 0.36 -23.14
CA PRO A 132 -3.25 1.06 -23.26
C PRO A 132 -3.38 2.59 -23.22
N ALA A 133 -4.49 3.14 -23.72
CA ALA A 133 -4.74 4.58 -23.64
C ALA A 133 -4.86 5.09 -22.20
N LEU A 134 -5.53 4.33 -21.32
CA LEU A 134 -5.63 4.68 -19.91
C LEU A 134 -4.27 4.61 -19.22
N VAL A 135 -3.50 3.55 -19.45
CA VAL A 135 -2.14 3.39 -18.89
C VAL A 135 -1.25 4.55 -19.30
N THR A 136 -1.27 4.92 -20.60
CA THR A 136 -0.51 6.06 -21.13
C THR A 136 -0.93 7.38 -20.46
N GLU A 137 -2.23 7.65 -20.38
CA GLU A 137 -2.73 8.89 -19.78
C GLU A 137 -2.37 8.99 -18.29
N VAL A 138 -2.52 7.91 -17.51
CA VAL A 138 -2.12 7.89 -16.11
C VAL A 138 -0.61 8.10 -15.97
N GLY A 139 0.22 7.45 -16.79
CA GLY A 139 1.67 7.61 -16.79
C GLY A 139 2.11 9.07 -17.07
N GLU A 140 1.48 9.73 -18.03
CA GLU A 140 1.72 11.15 -18.33
C GLU A 140 1.33 12.06 -17.15
N GLN A 141 0.14 11.86 -16.59
CA GLN A 141 -0.34 12.61 -15.42
C GLN A 141 0.53 12.37 -14.19
N TYR A 142 1.02 11.16 -13.99
CA TYR A 142 1.91 10.83 -12.89
C TYR A 142 3.29 11.47 -13.05
N THR A 143 3.79 11.54 -14.27
CA THR A 143 5.03 12.27 -14.59
C THR A 143 4.91 13.76 -14.23
N ILE A 144 3.77 14.40 -14.57
CA ILE A 144 3.49 15.78 -14.21
C ILE A 144 3.44 15.95 -12.70
N PHE A 145 2.76 15.03 -12.00
CA PHE A 145 2.63 15.03 -10.54
C PHE A 145 3.98 15.00 -9.84
N LEU A 146 4.83 14.05 -10.21
CA LEU A 146 6.16 13.90 -9.60
C LEU A 146 7.07 15.12 -9.87
N ARG A 147 6.97 15.71 -11.06
CA ARG A 147 7.70 16.94 -11.41
C ARG A 147 7.27 18.11 -10.54
N ASN A 148 5.97 18.31 -10.37
CA ASN A 148 5.44 19.40 -9.54
C ASN A 148 5.81 19.18 -8.06
N LEU A 149 5.68 17.96 -7.55
CA LEU A 149 6.07 17.61 -6.19
C LEU A 149 7.55 17.87 -5.94
N SER A 150 8.43 17.47 -6.86
CA SER A 150 9.87 17.71 -6.78
C SER A 150 10.19 19.21 -6.78
N SER A 151 9.48 20.01 -7.59
CA SER A 151 9.64 21.47 -7.63
C SER A 151 9.30 22.13 -6.31
N LEU A 152 8.32 21.60 -5.58
CA LEU A 152 7.92 22.09 -4.24
C LEU A 152 8.91 21.66 -3.15
N SER A 153 9.52 20.50 -3.28
CA SER A 153 10.45 19.95 -2.28
C SER A 153 11.87 20.53 -2.42
N GLY A 154 12.15 21.38 -3.41
CA GLY A 154 13.48 21.95 -3.68
C GLY A 154 14.49 20.91 -4.20
N GLY A 155 14.01 19.70 -4.55
CA GLY A 155 14.79 18.65 -5.16
C GLY A 155 14.83 18.80 -6.68
N TRP A 156 15.97 18.45 -7.29
CA TRP A 156 15.99 18.19 -8.73
C TRP A 156 15.09 16.99 -8.98
N ALA A 157 14.21 17.08 -9.98
CA ALA A 157 13.44 15.94 -10.43
C ALA A 157 14.43 14.84 -10.82
N ALA A 158 14.73 13.95 -9.87
CA ALA A 158 15.40 12.72 -10.22
C ALA A 158 14.58 12.11 -11.36
N ASN A 159 15.23 11.51 -12.35
CA ASN A 159 14.58 10.75 -13.43
C ASN A 159 13.82 9.58 -12.79
N ALA A 160 12.67 9.86 -12.18
CA ALA A 160 11.80 8.84 -11.64
C ALA A 160 11.34 8.00 -12.84
N GLN A 161 11.77 6.76 -12.88
CA GLN A 161 11.29 5.82 -13.89
C GLN A 161 9.82 5.54 -13.58
N ILE A 162 8.95 5.95 -14.49
CA ILE A 162 7.51 5.66 -14.39
C ILE A 162 7.31 4.20 -14.79
N PRO A 163 6.73 3.37 -13.90
CA PRO A 163 6.41 2.00 -14.25
C PRO A 163 5.51 1.93 -15.48
N GLN A 164 5.82 1.05 -16.41
CA GLN A 164 5.02 0.82 -17.62
C GLN A 164 4.01 -0.31 -17.42
N GLU A 165 4.28 -1.16 -16.45
CA GLU A 165 3.43 -2.27 -16.09
C GLU A 165 2.25 -1.74 -15.26
N PRO A 166 0.98 -2.09 -15.63
CA PRO A 166 -0.23 -1.49 -15.03
C PRO A 166 -0.34 -1.64 -13.52
N ILE A 167 0.00 -2.79 -12.95
CA ILE A 167 -0.10 -3.05 -11.51
C ILE A 167 0.88 -2.15 -10.75
N SER A 168 2.13 -2.13 -11.19
CA SER A 168 3.18 -1.31 -10.61
C SER A 168 2.90 0.19 -10.74
N LEU A 169 2.34 0.62 -11.88
CA LEU A 169 1.92 2.00 -12.09
C LEU A 169 0.81 2.39 -11.12
N ALA A 170 -0.23 1.55 -11.00
CA ALA A 170 -1.37 1.83 -10.13
C ALA A 170 -0.94 1.98 -8.66
N TYR A 171 -0.12 1.06 -8.14
CA TYR A 171 0.39 1.16 -6.77
C TYR A 171 1.38 2.30 -6.58
N GLY A 172 2.22 2.58 -7.59
CA GLY A 172 3.12 3.74 -7.56
C GLY A 172 2.36 5.06 -7.43
N VAL A 173 1.30 5.25 -8.22
CA VAL A 173 0.42 6.43 -8.13
C VAL A 173 -0.28 6.49 -6.76
N ALA A 174 -0.92 5.38 -6.32
CA ALA A 174 -1.66 5.32 -5.06
C ALA A 174 -0.78 5.61 -3.84
N SER A 175 0.48 5.18 -3.86
CA SER A 175 1.45 5.39 -2.78
C SER A 175 1.86 6.85 -2.62
N ASN A 176 1.89 7.61 -3.71
CA ASN A 176 2.38 9.00 -3.74
C ASN A 176 1.26 10.06 -3.59
N LEU A 177 -0.01 9.67 -3.77
CA LEU A 177 -1.13 10.58 -3.56
C LEU A 177 -1.48 10.68 -2.08
N ASP A 178 -1.65 11.91 -1.59
CA ASP A 178 -2.20 12.17 -0.25
C ASP A 178 -3.72 12.01 -0.29
N LEU A 179 -4.18 10.79 0.04
CA LEU A 179 -5.58 10.38 -0.01
C LEU A 179 -6.08 10.00 1.39
N PRO A 180 -7.36 10.28 1.69
CA PRO A 180 -8.01 9.78 2.90
C PRO A 180 -7.92 8.25 3.01
N ARG A 181 -7.73 7.74 4.24
CA ARG A 181 -7.61 6.29 4.51
C ARG A 181 -8.70 5.43 3.87
N PRO A 182 -10.00 5.80 3.91
CA PRO A 182 -11.04 5.01 3.26
C PRO A 182 -10.83 4.87 1.74
N ILE A 183 -10.38 5.93 1.07
CA ILE A 183 -10.07 5.89 -0.37
C ILE A 183 -8.83 5.02 -0.63
N ARG A 184 -7.82 5.11 0.23
CA ARG A 184 -6.62 4.26 0.12
C ARG A 184 -6.98 2.79 0.29
N GLN A 185 -7.87 2.45 1.24
CA GLN A 185 -8.33 1.08 1.46
C GLN A 185 -9.17 0.60 0.27
N GLU A 186 -10.12 1.41 -0.22
CA GLU A 186 -10.88 1.12 -1.44
C GLU A 186 -9.95 0.76 -2.61
N LEU A 187 -8.90 1.55 -2.84
CA LEU A 187 -7.91 1.29 -3.90
C LEU A 187 -7.15 -0.03 -3.71
N LEU A 188 -6.84 -0.41 -2.46
CA LEU A 188 -6.20 -1.69 -2.17
C LEU A 188 -7.13 -2.87 -2.47
N GLU A 189 -8.42 -2.72 -2.16
CA GLU A 189 -9.44 -3.76 -2.31
C GLU A 189 -9.84 -4.03 -3.76
N LEU A 190 -9.60 -3.10 -4.69
CA LEU A 190 -9.90 -3.31 -6.12
C LEU A 190 -9.15 -4.54 -6.64
N ALA A 191 -9.86 -5.34 -7.44
CA ALA A 191 -9.33 -6.61 -7.94
C ALA A 191 -8.30 -6.42 -9.06
N THR A 192 -8.48 -5.42 -9.93
CA THR A 192 -7.65 -5.23 -11.11
C THR A 192 -6.90 -3.91 -11.11
N ALA A 193 -5.77 -3.88 -11.80
CA ALA A 193 -5.00 -2.66 -12.01
C ALA A 193 -5.80 -1.63 -12.82
N MET A 194 -6.58 -2.07 -13.81
CA MET A 194 -7.36 -1.17 -14.64
C MET A 194 -8.43 -0.42 -13.84
N GLU A 195 -9.18 -1.12 -12.97
CA GLU A 195 -10.14 -0.49 -12.06
C GLU A 195 -9.44 0.55 -11.16
N ARG A 196 -8.27 0.20 -10.64
CA ARG A 196 -7.45 1.07 -9.80
C ARG A 196 -6.97 2.31 -10.56
N LEU A 197 -6.49 2.15 -11.81
CA LEU A 197 -6.06 3.27 -12.66
C LEU A 197 -7.24 4.19 -13.04
N GLU A 198 -8.41 3.62 -13.36
CA GLU A 198 -9.63 4.42 -13.60
C GLU A 198 -10.01 5.27 -12.39
N ARG A 199 -9.95 4.67 -11.21
CA ARG A 199 -10.27 5.36 -9.95
C ARG A 199 -9.21 6.43 -9.60
N LEU A 200 -7.96 6.18 -9.93
CA LEU A 200 -6.83 7.09 -9.64
C LEU A 200 -6.74 8.28 -10.59
N LEU A 201 -7.10 8.13 -11.87
CA LEU A 201 -6.93 9.18 -12.87
C LEU A 201 -7.56 10.54 -12.49
N PRO A 202 -8.84 10.61 -12.08
CA PRO A 202 -9.44 11.88 -11.67
C PRO A 202 -8.80 12.44 -10.38
N LEU A 203 -8.39 11.58 -9.44
CA LEU A 203 -7.72 11.99 -8.22
C LEU A 203 -6.34 12.58 -8.51
N LEU A 204 -5.60 11.96 -9.42
CA LEU A 204 -4.28 12.41 -9.86
C LEU A 204 -4.36 13.74 -10.61
N LYS A 205 -5.34 13.91 -11.51
CA LYS A 205 -5.59 15.19 -12.18
C LYS A 205 -5.90 16.32 -11.20
N ARG A 206 -6.72 16.03 -10.19
CA ARG A 206 -7.02 16.98 -9.11
C ARG A 206 -5.77 17.34 -8.30
N GLY A 207 -4.97 16.33 -7.92
CA GLY A 207 -3.69 16.53 -7.24
C GLY A 207 -2.73 17.40 -8.04
N ASN A 208 -2.64 17.19 -9.36
CA ASN A 208 -1.84 18.01 -10.26
C ASN A 208 -2.28 19.47 -10.26
N GLY A 209 -3.59 19.74 -10.27
CA GLY A 209 -4.12 21.11 -10.19
C GLY A 209 -3.68 21.82 -8.90
N ILE A 210 -3.82 21.15 -7.76
CA ILE A 210 -3.43 21.69 -6.44
C ILE A 210 -1.92 21.96 -6.39
N LEU A 211 -1.09 21.01 -6.84
CA LEU A 211 0.37 21.19 -6.84
C LEU A 211 0.81 22.32 -7.78
N LEU A 212 0.17 22.44 -8.93
CA LEU A 212 0.49 23.52 -9.90
C LEU A 212 0.24 24.90 -9.27
N GLU A 213 -0.92 25.10 -8.63
CA GLU A 213 -1.22 26.34 -7.91
C GLU A 213 -0.17 26.65 -6.82
N GLN A 214 0.28 25.63 -6.07
CA GLN A 214 1.32 25.80 -5.06
C GLN A 214 2.68 26.17 -5.66
N VAL A 215 3.05 25.58 -6.80
CA VAL A 215 4.29 25.92 -7.54
C VAL A 215 4.25 27.36 -8.04
N GLU A 216 3.11 27.82 -8.58
CA GLU A 216 2.93 29.18 -9.06
C GLU A 216 3.02 30.21 -7.91
N LEU A 217 2.41 29.92 -6.77
CA LEU A 217 2.49 30.77 -5.57
C LEU A 217 3.92 30.91 -5.01
N ARG A 218 4.75 29.86 -5.12
CA ARG A 218 6.16 29.91 -4.69
C ARG A 218 7.07 30.63 -5.66
N ASN A 219 6.68 30.78 -6.93
CA ASN A 219 7.46 31.46 -7.97
C ASN A 219 6.72 32.70 -8.52
N PRO A 220 6.50 33.76 -7.73
CA PRO A 220 5.75 34.94 -8.14
C PRO A 220 6.46 35.78 -9.23
N PHE A 221 7.70 35.45 -9.59
CA PHE A 221 8.53 36.19 -10.54
C PHE A 221 8.59 35.65 -11.98
N LYS A 222 7.57 34.95 -12.45
CA LYS A 222 7.37 34.89 -13.90
C LYS A 222 6.65 36.16 -14.32
N GLY A 223 7.42 37.27 -14.47
CA GLY A 223 6.95 38.50 -15.06
C GLY A 223 6.28 38.27 -16.44
N PRO A 224 5.44 39.25 -16.92
CA PRO A 224 4.75 39.10 -18.18
C PRO A 224 5.77 38.79 -19.27
N ARG A 225 5.49 37.79 -20.10
CA ARG A 225 6.25 37.55 -21.34
C ARG A 225 6.15 38.83 -22.17
N LEU A 226 7.24 39.58 -22.22
CA LEU A 226 7.37 40.67 -23.23
C LEU A 226 7.31 39.98 -24.59
N ASN A 227 6.26 40.33 -25.35
CA ASN A 227 6.13 39.98 -26.76
C ASN A 227 7.23 40.67 -27.57
#